data_7ddca901f83f59e773a7fbe6f6dc7a08
#
_entry.id   7ddca901f83f59e773a7fbe6f6dc7a08
#
_cell.length_a   1.000
_cell.length_b   1.000
_cell.length_c   1.000
_cell.angle_alpha   90.00
_cell.angle_beta   90.00
_cell.angle_gamma   90.00
#
_symmetry.space_group_name_H-M   'P 1'
#
loop_
_entity.id
_entity.type
_entity.pdbx_description
1 polymer ?
#
loop_
_entity_poly.entity_id
_entity_poly.type
_entity_poly.pdbx_seq_one_letter_code
_entity_poly.pdbx_strand_id
1 'polypeptide(L)'
;MRTIRIAVITLLGLAAVAITASASLRIDQFDAAVSIDEQGTLHVTETIAVVFYSAHHGIEREIPVSYRTPFGSRVTIDLDLVGITMDGGTVPYTRKRAGSDLVFRIGDPDRTIAGTHVYRLSYTVARAVLFHDDYLQLYWNVTGNDWRIPIDAATAVFRLPAGVDPGAVSSISYAGYYGQATRGPTGTLTEDGGLLFETSYLSPGEGLTIDVSIPRTLLPLEPPSFVRRAVWFLDANKWAALPLVFLVGMILLWARLGRDPRKGTIAPAFEPPQGMHPGEAGVLIDDRADLRDISAMVIGLAVKGHLTIEEIGEDVGEGLADRAARLFKRPTPEDYRFHRQPGATAPLSDVEQVLLDAIFDKKHAEERTLSSLEHEFYRVLPNLKSKLYGGLIEQRLYPHNPERTRRFYTTLGVAGLALGGAVGVVYSSLYLGVAVALCGLIVLAFSPIMPRKTKQGVRALEDVLGLAEYIRRAELDRMEYHDAPEKSPSVFEKLLPYAIALNLTSIWTKQFEGLLDEPPTWYASRTPVFHAHLFTASMLHLTSGMERTFVSAPRTTSGGHSAWGGGSSFGGGFSGGGFGGGGGGGW
;
A
#
# COMPACT_ATOMS: atom_id res chain seq x y z
N MET A 1 11.86 -53.67 38.29
CA MET A 1 11.39 -54.07 36.94
C MET A 1 10.03 -54.78 36.90
N ARG A 2 9.59 -55.48 37.94
CA ARG A 2 8.23 -56.11 37.96
C ARG A 2 7.08 -55.11 38.16
N THR A 3 7.26 -54.07 38.93
CA THR A 3 6.24 -53.04 39.20
C THR A 3 5.92 -52.15 38.00
N ILE A 4 6.88 -51.88 37.11
CA ILE A 4 6.69 -51.09 35.90
C ILE A 4 5.91 -51.87 34.82
N ARG A 5 6.07 -53.20 34.75
CA ARG A 5 5.32 -54.03 33.81
C ARG A 5 3.82 -54.15 34.14
N ILE A 6 3.47 -54.13 35.42
CA ILE A 6 2.06 -54.20 35.85
C ILE A 6 1.35 -52.87 35.58
N ALA A 7 2.01 -51.72 35.79
CA ALA A 7 1.44 -50.40 35.49
C ALA A 7 1.21 -50.16 33.99
N VAL A 8 2.09 -50.67 33.11
CA VAL A 8 1.96 -50.56 31.67
C VAL A 8 0.83 -51.47 31.13
N ILE A 9 0.65 -52.67 31.69
CA ILE A 9 -0.42 -53.58 31.30
C ILE A 9 -1.79 -53.05 31.76
N THR A 10 -1.87 -52.39 32.94
CA THR A 10 -3.11 -51.77 33.42
C THR A 10 -3.45 -50.52 32.62
N LEU A 11 -2.47 -49.72 32.17
CA LEU A 11 -2.69 -48.57 31.31
C LEU A 11 -3.12 -48.98 29.88
N LEU A 12 -2.55 -50.07 29.33
CA LEU A 12 -2.95 -50.63 28.05
C LEU A 12 -4.33 -51.32 28.12
N GLY A 13 -4.70 -51.87 29.25
CA GLY A 13 -6.03 -52.45 29.50
C GLY A 13 -7.14 -51.37 29.63
N LEU A 14 -6.81 -50.18 30.17
CA LEU A 14 -7.74 -49.04 30.21
C LEU A 14 -7.88 -48.31 28.84
N ALA A 15 -6.87 -48.39 28.00
CA ALA A 15 -6.95 -47.82 26.63
C ALA A 15 -7.71 -48.70 25.66
N ALA A 16 -8.00 -49.96 25.99
CA ALA A 16 -8.74 -50.90 25.14
C ALA A 16 -10.26 -50.95 25.44
N VAL A 17 -10.76 -50.21 26.41
CA VAL A 17 -12.16 -49.84 26.49
C VAL A 17 -12.36 -48.58 25.62
N ALA A 18 -12.14 -48.73 24.32
CA ALA A 18 -12.77 -47.85 23.37
C ALA A 18 -14.28 -48.01 23.60
N ILE A 19 -14.86 -47.06 24.34
CA ILE A 19 -16.29 -46.86 24.40
C ILE A 19 -16.71 -46.71 22.93
N THR A 20 -17.29 -47.73 22.37
CA THR A 20 -18.20 -47.59 21.25
C THR A 20 -19.36 -46.77 21.81
N ALA A 21 -19.19 -45.44 21.79
CA ALA A 21 -20.30 -44.54 21.95
C ALA A 21 -21.22 -44.87 20.77
N SER A 22 -22.20 -45.75 21.01
CA SER A 22 -23.31 -45.92 20.09
C SER A 22 -23.84 -44.52 19.85
N ALA A 23 -23.79 -44.05 18.62
CA ALA A 23 -24.33 -42.75 18.28
C ALA A 23 -25.79 -42.72 18.81
N SER A 24 -26.11 -41.77 19.66
CA SER A 24 -27.46 -41.66 20.26
C SER A 24 -28.53 -41.36 19.20
N LEU A 25 -28.11 -41.04 18.00
CA LEU A 25 -28.94 -40.82 16.81
C LEU A 25 -28.11 -40.97 15.53
N ARG A 26 -28.78 -41.22 14.41
CA ARG A 26 -28.22 -41.22 13.05
C ARG A 26 -29.24 -40.65 12.06
N ILE A 27 -28.76 -40.20 10.92
CA ILE A 27 -29.63 -39.90 9.76
C ILE A 27 -29.73 -41.15 8.90
N ASP A 28 -30.93 -41.67 8.77
CA ASP A 28 -31.22 -42.84 7.95
C ASP A 28 -31.22 -42.45 6.45
N GLN A 29 -31.87 -41.32 6.13
CA GLN A 29 -31.96 -40.79 4.78
C GLN A 29 -31.87 -39.26 4.79
N PHE A 30 -31.04 -38.69 3.93
CA PHE A 30 -30.96 -37.23 3.68
C PHE A 30 -31.29 -36.98 2.20
N ASP A 31 -32.46 -36.45 1.93
CA ASP A 31 -32.91 -36.11 0.57
C ASP A 31 -32.93 -34.61 0.38
N ALA A 32 -32.30 -34.11 -0.68
CA ALA A 32 -32.35 -32.69 -1.04
C ALA A 32 -32.94 -32.51 -2.45
N ALA A 33 -34.01 -31.75 -2.55
CA ALA A 33 -34.50 -31.20 -3.80
C ALA A 33 -33.98 -29.77 -3.96
N VAL A 34 -33.16 -29.57 -4.98
CA VAL A 34 -32.58 -28.26 -5.32
C VAL A 34 -33.06 -27.87 -6.70
N SER A 35 -33.66 -26.69 -6.85
CA SER A 35 -34.02 -26.16 -8.17
C SER A 35 -33.52 -24.74 -8.31
N ILE A 36 -33.17 -24.35 -9.52
CA ILE A 36 -32.79 -22.96 -9.85
C ILE A 36 -33.92 -22.35 -10.70
N ASP A 37 -34.29 -21.11 -10.38
CA ASP A 37 -35.26 -20.37 -11.19
C ASP A 37 -34.57 -19.51 -12.29
N GLU A 38 -35.40 -18.86 -13.12
CA GLU A 38 -34.94 -17.97 -14.20
C GLU A 38 -34.22 -16.70 -13.69
N GLN A 39 -34.29 -16.39 -12.41
CA GLN A 39 -33.65 -15.28 -11.74
C GLN A 39 -32.32 -15.69 -11.06
N GLY A 40 -32.00 -16.99 -11.07
CA GLY A 40 -30.80 -17.54 -10.43
C GLY A 40 -30.93 -17.74 -8.93
N THR A 41 -32.17 -17.75 -8.41
CA THR A 41 -32.44 -18.11 -7.01
C THR A 41 -32.56 -19.62 -6.90
N LEU A 42 -31.94 -20.20 -5.88
CA LEU A 42 -32.14 -21.60 -5.57
C LEU A 42 -33.32 -21.78 -4.63
N HIS A 43 -34.14 -22.80 -4.92
CA HIS A 43 -35.16 -23.29 -4.02
C HIS A 43 -34.71 -24.65 -3.51
N VAL A 44 -34.49 -24.76 -2.22
CA VAL A 44 -33.94 -25.97 -1.58
C VAL A 44 -34.97 -26.52 -0.61
N THR A 45 -35.24 -27.83 -0.71
CA THR A 45 -36.01 -28.57 0.28
C THR A 45 -35.19 -29.78 0.73
N GLU A 46 -34.79 -29.76 2.00
CA GLU A 46 -34.13 -30.88 2.67
C GLU A 46 -35.19 -31.73 3.38
N THR A 47 -35.14 -33.02 3.20
CA THR A 47 -35.95 -34.01 3.93
C THR A 47 -34.99 -34.95 4.66
N ILE A 48 -34.98 -34.89 5.98
CA ILE A 48 -34.00 -35.55 6.85
C ILE A 48 -34.73 -36.54 7.76
N ALA A 49 -34.57 -37.82 7.48
CA ALA A 49 -35.10 -38.89 8.34
C ALA A 49 -34.07 -39.23 9.41
N VAL A 50 -34.38 -38.96 10.66
CA VAL A 50 -33.50 -39.16 11.80
C VAL A 50 -34.01 -40.23 12.73
N VAL A 51 -33.13 -41.17 13.09
CA VAL A 51 -33.44 -42.24 14.07
C VAL A 51 -32.81 -41.87 15.40
N PHE A 52 -33.67 -41.62 16.41
CA PHE A 52 -33.26 -41.34 17.80
C PHE A 52 -33.28 -42.63 18.63
N TYR A 53 -32.12 -43.10 19.03
CA TYR A 53 -31.98 -44.29 19.91
C TYR A 53 -32.18 -43.95 21.42
N SER A 54 -32.13 -42.66 21.74
CA SER A 54 -32.42 -42.16 23.09
C SER A 54 -33.27 -40.89 22.99
N ALA A 55 -33.84 -40.46 24.13
CA ALA A 55 -34.67 -39.27 24.18
C ALA A 55 -33.87 -37.98 23.87
N HIS A 56 -34.34 -37.20 22.89
CA HIS A 56 -33.79 -35.89 22.47
C HIS A 56 -34.96 -34.91 22.31
N HIS A 57 -34.65 -33.60 22.35
CA HIS A 57 -35.67 -32.56 22.09
C HIS A 57 -35.88 -32.30 20.59
N GLY A 58 -34.91 -32.70 19.73
CA GLY A 58 -34.96 -32.52 18.29
C GLY A 58 -33.59 -32.47 17.65
N ILE A 59 -33.46 -31.75 16.52
CA ILE A 59 -32.21 -31.59 15.79
C ILE A 59 -31.79 -30.11 15.70
N GLU A 60 -30.49 -29.88 15.60
CA GLU A 60 -29.90 -28.62 15.09
C GLU A 60 -29.48 -28.81 13.65
N ARG A 61 -29.87 -27.88 12.78
CA ARG A 61 -29.37 -27.77 11.39
C ARG A 61 -28.61 -26.45 11.25
N GLU A 62 -27.33 -26.54 10.94
CA GLU A 62 -26.43 -25.41 10.74
C GLU A 62 -26.20 -25.25 9.24
N ILE A 63 -26.48 -24.07 8.66
CA ILE A 63 -26.27 -23.77 7.23
C ILE A 63 -25.39 -22.53 7.11
N PRO A 64 -24.19 -22.65 6.51
CA PRO A 64 -23.30 -21.52 6.30
C PRO A 64 -23.92 -20.50 5.34
N VAL A 65 -23.83 -19.23 5.71
CA VAL A 65 -24.25 -18.10 4.85
C VAL A 65 -23.12 -17.09 4.62
N SER A 66 -21.93 -17.37 5.15
CA SER A 66 -20.74 -16.54 4.98
C SER A 66 -19.52 -17.45 4.82
N TYR A 67 -18.83 -17.32 3.70
CA TYR A 67 -17.71 -18.16 3.32
C TYR A 67 -16.43 -17.33 3.26
N ARG A 68 -15.31 -17.90 3.72
CA ARG A 68 -14.00 -17.26 3.65
C ARG A 68 -13.31 -17.66 2.35
N THR A 69 -12.91 -16.69 1.56
CA THR A 69 -12.08 -16.93 0.38
C THR A 69 -10.63 -17.28 0.79
N PRO A 70 -9.82 -17.88 -0.10
CA PRO A 70 -8.39 -18.16 0.16
C PRO A 70 -7.59 -16.91 0.54
N PHE A 71 -8.02 -15.73 0.11
CA PHE A 71 -7.39 -14.45 0.44
C PHE A 71 -7.90 -13.83 1.76
N GLY A 72 -8.80 -14.53 2.47
CA GLY A 72 -9.33 -14.12 3.78
C GLY A 72 -10.47 -13.12 3.74
N SER A 73 -10.94 -12.70 2.56
CA SER A 73 -12.19 -11.95 2.41
C SER A 73 -13.40 -12.88 2.61
N ARG A 74 -14.58 -12.30 2.75
CA ARG A 74 -15.83 -13.04 2.90
C ARG A 74 -16.74 -12.85 1.70
N VAL A 75 -17.43 -13.93 1.33
CA VAL A 75 -18.55 -13.94 0.39
C VAL A 75 -19.78 -14.41 1.15
N THR A 76 -20.92 -13.78 0.93
CA THR A 76 -22.19 -14.13 1.60
C THR A 76 -23.23 -14.53 0.59
N ILE A 77 -24.06 -15.50 0.97
CA ILE A 77 -25.31 -15.82 0.31
C ILE A 77 -26.48 -15.30 1.14
N ASP A 78 -27.64 -15.06 0.51
CA ASP A 78 -28.86 -14.67 1.19
C ASP A 78 -29.77 -15.91 1.29
N LEU A 79 -30.02 -16.37 2.51
CA LEU A 79 -30.88 -17.52 2.79
C LEU A 79 -32.14 -17.05 3.51
N ASP A 80 -33.29 -17.32 2.89
CA ASP A 80 -34.62 -17.05 3.45
C ASP A 80 -35.38 -18.34 3.67
N LEU A 81 -35.76 -18.58 4.95
CA LEU A 81 -36.49 -19.77 5.35
C LEU A 81 -37.97 -19.65 4.90
N VAL A 82 -38.42 -20.65 4.18
CA VAL A 82 -39.86 -20.79 3.78
C VAL A 82 -40.66 -21.53 4.81
N GLY A 83 -40.12 -22.61 5.39
CA GLY A 83 -40.83 -23.35 6.44
C GLY A 83 -40.06 -24.57 6.95
N ILE A 84 -40.43 -25.01 8.15
CA ILE A 84 -39.94 -26.23 8.78
C ILE A 84 -41.12 -27.06 9.27
N THR A 85 -41.11 -28.36 8.97
CA THR A 85 -42.10 -29.33 9.49
C THR A 85 -41.38 -30.56 10.04
N MET A 86 -42.05 -31.27 10.95
CA MET A 86 -41.64 -32.61 11.44
C MET A 86 -42.84 -33.54 11.31
N ASP A 87 -42.63 -34.69 10.71
CA ASP A 87 -43.66 -35.72 10.42
C ASP A 87 -44.93 -35.16 9.73
N GLY A 88 -44.70 -34.15 8.84
CA GLY A 88 -45.76 -33.46 8.12
C GLY A 88 -46.51 -32.37 8.94
N GLY A 89 -46.25 -32.25 10.23
CA GLY A 89 -46.84 -31.26 11.09
C GLY A 89 -45.94 -30.06 11.39
N THR A 90 -46.47 -28.97 11.91
CA THR A 90 -45.70 -27.84 12.39
C THR A 90 -44.87 -28.20 13.62
N VAL A 91 -43.63 -27.72 13.71
CA VAL A 91 -42.73 -27.96 14.83
C VAL A 91 -42.18 -26.62 15.34
N PRO A 92 -42.04 -26.44 16.65
CA PRO A 92 -41.34 -25.27 17.19
C PRO A 92 -39.88 -25.25 16.72
N TYR A 93 -39.37 -24.07 16.40
CA TYR A 93 -37.96 -23.89 16.08
C TYR A 93 -37.47 -22.51 16.52
N THR A 94 -36.17 -22.40 16.73
CA THR A 94 -35.48 -21.11 16.90
C THR A 94 -34.44 -20.93 15.81
N ARG A 95 -34.30 -19.67 15.35
CA ARG A 95 -33.27 -19.29 14.36
C ARG A 95 -32.29 -18.33 15.03
N LYS A 96 -31.00 -18.63 14.97
CA LYS A 96 -29.94 -17.73 15.44
C LYS A 96 -28.79 -17.72 14.42
N ARG A 97 -28.04 -16.63 14.40
CA ARG A 97 -26.78 -16.57 13.67
C ARG A 97 -25.62 -16.87 14.62
N ALA A 98 -24.79 -17.86 14.28
CA ALA A 98 -23.60 -18.24 15.02
C ALA A 98 -22.40 -18.17 14.08
N GLY A 99 -21.61 -17.10 14.17
CA GLY A 99 -20.46 -16.88 13.29
C GLY A 99 -20.83 -16.75 11.80
N SER A 100 -20.43 -17.73 11.01
CA SER A 100 -20.74 -17.86 9.58
C SER A 100 -22.10 -18.46 9.28
N ASP A 101 -22.73 -19.12 10.26
CA ASP A 101 -23.84 -20.02 10.03
C ASP A 101 -25.18 -19.48 10.54
N LEU A 102 -26.25 -19.87 9.86
CA LEU A 102 -27.60 -19.84 10.40
C LEU A 102 -27.88 -21.20 11.06
N VAL A 103 -28.21 -21.18 12.34
CA VAL A 103 -28.52 -22.35 13.15
C VAL A 103 -30.01 -22.39 13.40
N PHE A 104 -30.64 -23.45 12.91
CA PHE A 104 -32.04 -23.78 13.18
C PHE A 104 -32.06 -24.89 14.22
N ARG A 105 -32.50 -24.57 15.45
CA ARG A 105 -32.79 -25.55 16.51
C ARG A 105 -34.24 -25.91 16.42
N ILE A 106 -34.55 -27.15 16.01
CA ILE A 106 -35.86 -27.63 15.62
C ILE A 106 -36.33 -28.66 16.65
N GLY A 107 -37.41 -28.42 17.31
CA GLY A 107 -38.00 -29.26 18.37
C GLY A 107 -38.56 -28.45 19.54
N ASP A 108 -39.18 -29.15 20.47
CA ASP A 108 -39.82 -28.57 21.64
C ASP A 108 -38.91 -28.76 22.87
N PRO A 109 -38.47 -27.69 23.57
CA PRO A 109 -37.59 -27.79 24.73
C PRO A 109 -38.23 -28.53 25.92
N ASP A 110 -39.55 -28.59 25.97
CA ASP A 110 -40.30 -29.21 27.07
C ASP A 110 -40.72 -30.67 26.77
N ARG A 111 -40.44 -31.16 25.56
CA ARG A 111 -40.82 -32.50 25.10
C ARG A 111 -39.64 -33.21 24.47
N THR A 112 -39.45 -34.47 24.85
CA THR A 112 -38.47 -35.35 24.18
C THR A 112 -39.16 -36.31 23.22
N ILE A 113 -38.47 -36.70 22.20
CA ILE A 113 -38.86 -37.64 21.16
C ILE A 113 -37.85 -38.77 21.07
N ALA A 114 -38.28 -39.94 20.58
CA ALA A 114 -37.46 -41.12 20.30
C ALA A 114 -38.05 -41.88 19.13
N GLY A 115 -37.27 -42.72 18.47
CA GLY A 115 -37.71 -43.40 17.26
C GLY A 115 -37.37 -42.63 15.98
N THR A 116 -38.06 -42.89 14.88
CA THR A 116 -37.77 -42.24 13.58
C THR A 116 -38.68 -41.04 13.39
N HIS A 117 -38.10 -39.91 13.09
CA HIS A 117 -38.80 -38.66 12.77
C HIS A 117 -38.23 -38.05 11.48
N VAL A 118 -39.12 -37.47 10.65
CA VAL A 118 -38.78 -36.85 9.37
C VAL A 118 -38.92 -35.34 9.44
N TYR A 119 -37.81 -34.64 9.34
CA TYR A 119 -37.73 -33.18 9.27
C TYR A 119 -37.71 -32.72 7.83
N ARG A 120 -38.52 -31.69 7.49
CA ARG A 120 -38.49 -31.05 6.18
C ARG A 120 -38.22 -29.57 6.36
N LEU A 121 -37.12 -29.10 5.76
CA LEU A 121 -36.72 -27.69 5.75
C LEU A 121 -36.82 -27.19 4.31
N SER A 122 -37.57 -26.10 4.06
CA SER A 122 -37.66 -25.44 2.77
C SER A 122 -37.15 -24.02 2.89
N TYR A 123 -36.27 -23.62 2.00
CA TYR A 123 -35.66 -22.28 2.00
C TYR A 123 -35.25 -21.86 0.59
N THR A 124 -35.09 -20.54 0.38
CA THR A 124 -34.55 -19.99 -0.87
C THR A 124 -33.15 -19.42 -0.62
N VAL A 125 -32.32 -19.46 -1.66
CA VAL A 125 -30.94 -18.95 -1.59
C VAL A 125 -30.65 -18.08 -2.81
N ALA A 126 -30.37 -16.81 -2.56
CA ALA A 126 -29.85 -15.91 -3.58
C ALA A 126 -28.31 -15.78 -3.49
N ARG A 127 -27.68 -15.39 -4.58
CA ARG A 127 -26.22 -15.20 -4.71
C ARG A 127 -25.39 -16.49 -4.64
N ALA A 128 -25.98 -17.65 -4.90
CA ALA A 128 -25.26 -18.94 -4.90
C ALA A 128 -24.74 -19.36 -6.27
N VAL A 129 -25.11 -18.65 -7.35
CA VAL A 129 -24.64 -18.92 -8.71
C VAL A 129 -23.33 -18.19 -8.98
N LEU A 130 -22.33 -18.93 -9.46
CA LEU A 130 -21.05 -18.39 -9.93
C LEU A 130 -21.12 -18.12 -11.43
N PHE A 131 -20.69 -16.93 -11.84
CA PHE A 131 -20.72 -16.49 -13.24
C PHE A 131 -19.34 -16.64 -13.86
N HIS A 132 -19.20 -17.55 -14.84
CA HIS A 132 -18.05 -17.68 -15.73
C HIS A 132 -18.34 -17.06 -17.10
N ASP A 133 -17.34 -16.98 -17.97
CA ASP A 133 -17.50 -16.34 -19.29
C ASP A 133 -18.53 -17.10 -20.14
N ASP A 134 -18.47 -18.44 -20.20
CA ASP A 134 -19.28 -19.28 -21.07
C ASP A 134 -20.38 -20.07 -20.34
N TYR A 135 -20.31 -20.17 -19.02
CA TYR A 135 -21.25 -20.97 -18.23
C TYR A 135 -21.55 -20.35 -16.88
N LEU A 136 -22.66 -20.78 -16.28
CA LEU A 136 -23.04 -20.57 -14.90
C LEU A 136 -22.68 -21.82 -14.12
N GLN A 137 -22.08 -21.67 -12.94
CA GLN A 137 -21.76 -22.81 -12.08
C GLN A 137 -22.57 -22.75 -10.79
N LEU A 138 -23.26 -23.83 -10.50
CA LEU A 138 -23.80 -24.09 -9.19
C LEU A 138 -22.90 -25.14 -8.51
N TYR A 139 -22.13 -24.67 -7.54
CA TYR A 139 -21.29 -25.53 -6.73
C TYR A 139 -21.88 -25.57 -5.32
N TRP A 140 -22.66 -26.62 -5.04
CA TRP A 140 -23.52 -26.70 -3.87
C TRP A 140 -23.17 -27.91 -3.00
N ASN A 141 -22.81 -27.66 -1.74
CA ASN A 141 -22.64 -28.68 -0.73
C ASN A 141 -24.01 -29.05 -0.16
N VAL A 142 -24.51 -30.21 -0.51
CA VAL A 142 -25.89 -30.67 -0.26
C VAL A 142 -26.12 -30.97 1.22
N THR A 143 -25.34 -31.91 1.76
CA THR A 143 -25.51 -32.36 3.15
C THR A 143 -24.76 -31.46 4.14
N GLY A 144 -23.59 -30.96 3.71
CA GLY A 144 -22.60 -30.35 4.59
C GLY A 144 -21.61 -31.38 5.17
N ASN A 145 -20.51 -30.85 5.71
CA ASN A 145 -19.42 -31.66 6.26
C ASN A 145 -19.31 -31.55 7.81
N ASP A 146 -20.22 -30.84 8.46
CA ASP A 146 -20.15 -30.59 9.92
C ASP A 146 -21.16 -31.43 10.71
N TRP A 147 -21.74 -32.47 10.10
CA TRP A 147 -22.58 -33.41 10.80
C TRP A 147 -21.74 -34.23 11.80
N ARG A 148 -22.22 -34.26 13.07
CA ARG A 148 -21.58 -35.02 14.17
C ARG A 148 -22.05 -36.47 14.24
N ILE A 149 -22.99 -36.83 13.34
CA ILE A 149 -23.66 -38.13 13.27
C ILE A 149 -23.53 -38.67 11.84
N PRO A 150 -23.55 -39.99 11.67
CA PRO A 150 -23.48 -40.60 10.34
C PRO A 150 -24.78 -40.39 9.55
N ILE A 151 -24.67 -40.42 8.23
CA ILE A 151 -25.78 -40.41 7.27
C ILE A 151 -25.69 -41.71 6.48
N ASP A 152 -26.70 -42.56 6.60
CA ASP A 152 -26.68 -43.89 5.97
C ASP A 152 -26.86 -43.84 4.44
N ALA A 153 -27.68 -42.89 3.97
CA ALA A 153 -27.83 -42.59 2.54
C ALA A 153 -28.15 -41.11 2.32
N ALA A 154 -27.60 -40.54 1.25
CA ALA A 154 -27.91 -39.18 0.84
C ALA A 154 -28.20 -39.10 -0.64
N THR A 155 -29.27 -38.38 -1.00
CA THR A 155 -29.65 -38.11 -2.38
C THR A 155 -29.83 -36.64 -2.62
N ALA A 156 -29.52 -36.18 -3.84
CA ALA A 156 -29.81 -34.81 -4.27
C ALA A 156 -30.43 -34.86 -5.67
N VAL A 157 -31.57 -34.22 -5.84
CA VAL A 157 -32.18 -34.01 -7.15
C VAL A 157 -32.08 -32.54 -7.50
N PHE A 158 -31.34 -32.27 -8.58
CA PHE A 158 -31.21 -30.90 -9.09
C PHE A 158 -32.13 -30.70 -10.30
N ARG A 159 -32.96 -29.66 -10.28
CA ARG A 159 -33.90 -29.31 -11.35
C ARG A 159 -33.56 -27.96 -11.96
N LEU A 160 -33.54 -27.96 -13.29
CA LEU A 160 -33.37 -26.76 -14.12
C LEU A 160 -34.71 -26.05 -14.35
N PRO A 161 -34.72 -24.78 -14.75
CA PRO A 161 -35.95 -24.11 -15.18
C PRO A 161 -36.60 -24.80 -16.37
N ALA A 162 -37.90 -24.62 -16.52
CA ALA A 162 -38.65 -25.20 -17.64
C ALA A 162 -38.06 -24.75 -18.98
N GLY A 163 -37.88 -25.69 -19.91
CA GLY A 163 -37.32 -25.43 -21.24
C GLY A 163 -35.79 -25.54 -21.35
N VAL A 164 -35.08 -25.75 -20.26
CA VAL A 164 -33.63 -26.04 -20.28
C VAL A 164 -33.41 -27.54 -20.37
N ASP A 165 -32.71 -28.00 -21.40
CA ASP A 165 -32.40 -29.43 -21.60
C ASP A 165 -31.33 -29.88 -20.58
N PRO A 166 -31.66 -30.80 -19.66
CA PRO A 166 -30.70 -31.35 -18.72
C PRO A 166 -29.53 -32.11 -19.38
N GLY A 167 -29.73 -32.66 -20.59
CA GLY A 167 -28.69 -33.36 -21.34
C GLY A 167 -27.57 -32.46 -21.86
N ALA A 168 -27.83 -31.16 -21.95
CA ALA A 168 -26.84 -30.15 -22.36
C ALA A 168 -26.04 -29.54 -21.19
N VAL A 169 -26.27 -30.00 -19.95
CA VAL A 169 -25.65 -29.51 -18.72
C VAL A 169 -24.57 -30.49 -18.25
N SER A 170 -23.39 -29.97 -17.90
CA SER A 170 -22.33 -30.79 -17.30
C SER A 170 -22.51 -30.87 -15.81
N SER A 171 -22.43 -32.05 -15.22
CA SER A 171 -22.59 -32.24 -13.77
C SER A 171 -21.63 -33.29 -13.23
N ILE A 172 -21.23 -33.12 -11.96
CA ILE A 172 -20.40 -34.08 -11.23
C ILE A 172 -20.70 -33.96 -9.74
N SER A 173 -20.50 -35.06 -8.99
CA SER A 173 -20.58 -35.04 -7.53
C SER A 173 -19.22 -35.29 -6.86
N TYR A 174 -19.11 -34.89 -5.60
CA TYR A 174 -17.98 -35.17 -4.72
C TYR A 174 -18.52 -35.64 -3.37
N ALA A 175 -17.98 -36.74 -2.84
CA ALA A 175 -18.35 -37.26 -1.54
C ALA A 175 -17.08 -37.46 -0.68
N GLY A 176 -17.18 -37.20 0.63
CA GLY A 176 -16.08 -37.36 1.60
C GLY A 176 -15.83 -36.17 2.50
N TYR A 177 -14.68 -36.15 3.16
CA TYR A 177 -14.28 -35.06 4.05
C TYR A 177 -14.00 -33.76 3.29
N TYR A 178 -14.11 -32.64 3.99
CA TYR A 178 -13.79 -31.34 3.43
C TYR A 178 -12.39 -31.34 2.77
N GLY A 179 -12.32 -30.89 1.52
CA GLY A 179 -11.08 -30.84 0.74
C GLY A 179 -10.71 -32.12 -0.02
N GLN A 180 -11.46 -33.21 0.13
CA GLN A 180 -11.24 -34.41 -0.70
C GLN A 180 -11.77 -34.21 -2.11
N ALA A 181 -10.91 -34.48 -3.10
CA ALA A 181 -11.22 -34.36 -4.53
C ALA A 181 -11.70 -35.71 -5.15
N THR A 182 -12.24 -36.62 -4.36
CA THR A 182 -12.77 -37.88 -4.86
C THR A 182 -14.03 -37.61 -5.69
N ARG A 183 -13.90 -37.77 -7.00
CA ARG A 183 -15.00 -37.59 -7.95
C ARG A 183 -16.00 -38.76 -7.83
N GLY A 184 -17.25 -38.41 -7.59
CA GLY A 184 -18.37 -39.28 -7.68
C GLY A 184 -18.94 -39.36 -9.12
N PRO A 185 -20.08 -40.03 -9.30
CA PRO A 185 -20.75 -40.12 -10.59
C PRO A 185 -21.27 -38.74 -11.07
N THR A 186 -21.46 -38.62 -12.36
CA THR A 186 -22.30 -37.58 -12.98
C THR A 186 -23.75 -37.75 -12.57
N GLY A 187 -24.51 -36.65 -12.55
CA GLY A 187 -25.95 -36.75 -12.28
C GLY A 187 -26.67 -37.63 -13.28
N THR A 188 -27.45 -38.58 -12.78
CA THR A 188 -28.31 -39.44 -13.59
C THR A 188 -29.62 -38.74 -13.91
N LEU A 189 -30.00 -38.71 -15.19
CA LEU A 189 -31.25 -38.08 -15.61
C LEU A 189 -32.44 -38.88 -15.08
N THR A 190 -33.34 -38.22 -14.36
CA THR A 190 -34.60 -38.82 -13.88
C THR A 190 -35.71 -38.68 -14.93
N GLU A 191 -36.79 -39.47 -14.80
CA GLU A 191 -37.94 -39.44 -15.72
C GLU A 191 -38.64 -38.06 -15.74
N ASP A 192 -38.58 -37.32 -14.64
CA ASP A 192 -39.14 -35.95 -14.50
C ASP A 192 -38.15 -34.85 -14.89
N GLY A 193 -37.02 -35.19 -15.52
CA GLY A 193 -36.05 -34.23 -16.05
C GLY A 193 -35.09 -33.66 -15.01
N GLY A 194 -35.00 -34.24 -13.82
CA GLY A 194 -34.00 -33.86 -12.80
C GLY A 194 -32.67 -34.58 -13.00
N LEU A 195 -31.61 -34.04 -12.39
CA LEU A 195 -30.31 -34.68 -12.27
C LEU A 195 -30.19 -35.29 -10.87
N LEU A 196 -30.17 -36.59 -10.76
CA LEU A 196 -30.06 -37.33 -9.50
C LEU A 196 -28.61 -37.64 -9.18
N PHE A 197 -28.21 -37.33 -7.96
CA PHE A 197 -26.93 -37.66 -7.35
C PHE A 197 -27.17 -38.47 -6.09
N GLU A 198 -26.44 -39.57 -5.94
CA GLU A 198 -26.61 -40.48 -4.81
C GLU A 198 -25.25 -40.81 -4.19
N THR A 199 -25.26 -41.01 -2.89
CA THR A 199 -24.11 -41.57 -2.18
C THR A 199 -24.61 -42.47 -1.06
N SER A 200 -23.93 -43.57 -0.86
CA SER A 200 -24.12 -44.42 0.30
C SER A 200 -23.49 -43.78 1.52
N TYR A 201 -23.38 -44.50 2.59
CA TYR A 201 -22.90 -44.08 3.90
C TYR A 201 -21.85 -42.93 3.91
N LEU A 202 -22.15 -41.88 4.66
CA LEU A 202 -21.25 -40.77 4.99
C LEU A 202 -20.94 -40.79 6.50
N SER A 203 -19.66 -40.88 6.82
CA SER A 203 -19.20 -40.81 8.21
C SER A 203 -19.38 -39.39 8.78
N PRO A 204 -19.41 -39.21 10.11
CA PRO A 204 -19.39 -37.88 10.69
C PRO A 204 -18.23 -37.02 10.11
N GLY A 205 -18.54 -35.83 9.63
CA GLY A 205 -17.56 -34.95 8.95
C GLY A 205 -17.46 -35.13 7.43
N GLU A 206 -18.08 -36.17 6.85
CA GLU A 206 -18.18 -36.34 5.39
C GLU A 206 -19.46 -35.68 4.84
N GLY A 207 -19.41 -35.27 3.57
CA GLY A 207 -20.56 -34.62 2.92
C GLY A 207 -20.65 -34.92 1.44
N LEU A 208 -21.83 -34.68 0.86
CA LEU A 208 -22.14 -34.76 -0.57
C LEU A 208 -22.19 -33.32 -1.13
N THR A 209 -21.38 -33.07 -2.17
CA THR A 209 -21.34 -31.79 -2.92
C THR A 209 -21.65 -32.08 -4.38
N ILE A 210 -22.48 -31.26 -5.01
CA ILE A 210 -22.77 -31.30 -6.44
C ILE A 210 -22.19 -30.07 -7.14
N ASP A 211 -21.68 -30.27 -8.36
CA ASP A 211 -21.18 -29.23 -9.24
C ASP A 211 -21.91 -29.34 -10.56
N VAL A 212 -22.69 -28.33 -10.89
CA VAL A 212 -23.52 -28.29 -12.11
C VAL A 212 -23.14 -27.05 -12.90
N SER A 213 -22.67 -27.27 -14.13
CA SER A 213 -22.25 -26.21 -15.05
C SER A 213 -23.28 -26.08 -16.18
N ILE A 214 -23.96 -24.94 -16.23
CA ILE A 214 -25.06 -24.64 -17.18
C ILE A 214 -24.53 -23.66 -18.22
N PRO A 215 -24.49 -23.98 -19.51
CA PRO A 215 -24.14 -23.04 -20.57
C PRO A 215 -24.99 -21.77 -20.50
N ARG A 216 -24.39 -20.59 -20.63
CA ARG A 216 -25.12 -19.31 -20.57
C ARG A 216 -26.15 -19.15 -21.69
N THR A 217 -25.99 -19.88 -22.78
CA THR A 217 -26.97 -19.92 -23.88
C THR A 217 -28.30 -20.57 -23.50
N LEU A 218 -28.27 -21.48 -22.49
CA LEU A 218 -29.46 -22.18 -21.99
C LEU A 218 -30.17 -21.43 -20.87
N LEU A 219 -29.39 -20.68 -20.06
CA LEU A 219 -29.92 -19.85 -18.97
C LEU A 219 -29.22 -18.49 -19.00
N PRO A 220 -29.80 -17.49 -19.71
CA PRO A 220 -29.14 -16.21 -19.96
C PRO A 220 -29.25 -15.26 -18.76
N LEU A 221 -28.69 -15.65 -17.61
CA LEU A 221 -28.60 -14.81 -16.44
C LEU A 221 -27.52 -13.73 -16.62
N GLU A 222 -27.88 -12.48 -16.31
CA GLU A 222 -26.92 -11.40 -16.30
C GLU A 222 -26.12 -11.35 -14.98
N PRO A 223 -24.78 -11.21 -15.06
CA PRO A 223 -23.98 -11.05 -13.85
C PRO A 223 -24.36 -9.76 -13.13
N PRO A 224 -24.32 -9.74 -11.80
CA PRO A 224 -24.60 -8.54 -11.04
C PRO A 224 -23.69 -7.37 -11.47
N SER A 225 -24.26 -6.17 -11.59
CA SER A 225 -23.48 -4.96 -11.94
C SER A 225 -22.31 -4.76 -10.98
N PHE A 226 -21.27 -4.06 -11.48
CA PHE A 226 -20.08 -3.75 -10.66
C PHE A 226 -20.46 -3.08 -9.34
N VAL A 227 -21.39 -2.13 -9.36
CA VAL A 227 -21.87 -1.40 -8.17
C VAL A 227 -22.49 -2.37 -7.18
N ARG A 228 -23.39 -3.28 -7.64
CA ARG A 228 -24.03 -4.27 -6.79
C ARG A 228 -23.00 -5.22 -6.15
N ARG A 229 -22.03 -5.70 -6.93
CA ARG A 229 -20.92 -6.53 -6.42
C ARG A 229 -20.08 -5.80 -5.37
N ALA A 230 -19.78 -4.51 -5.61
CA ALA A 230 -19.04 -3.69 -4.65
C ALA A 230 -19.81 -3.49 -3.33
N VAL A 231 -21.13 -3.23 -3.41
CA VAL A 231 -21.98 -3.12 -2.21
C VAL A 231 -21.99 -4.44 -1.43
N TRP A 232 -22.20 -5.58 -2.09
CA TRP A 232 -22.16 -6.89 -1.45
C TRP A 232 -20.81 -7.20 -0.81
N PHE A 233 -19.73 -6.84 -1.52
CA PHE A 233 -18.38 -7.01 -0.99
C PHE A 233 -18.15 -6.16 0.27
N LEU A 234 -18.57 -4.89 0.26
CA LEU A 234 -18.41 -3.99 1.41
C LEU A 234 -19.27 -4.44 2.59
N ASP A 235 -20.48 -4.93 2.35
CA ASP A 235 -21.35 -5.45 3.39
C ASP A 235 -20.72 -6.69 4.08
N ALA A 236 -20.22 -7.63 3.29
CA ALA A 236 -19.53 -8.81 3.80
C ALA A 236 -18.16 -8.48 4.45
N ASN A 237 -17.51 -7.41 4.01
CA ASN A 237 -16.13 -7.06 4.35
C ASN A 237 -16.02 -5.59 4.81
N LYS A 238 -16.62 -5.24 5.93
CA LYS A 238 -16.70 -3.86 6.45
C LYS A 238 -15.33 -3.18 6.57
N TRP A 239 -14.27 -3.94 6.84
CA TRP A 239 -12.90 -3.42 6.92
C TRP A 239 -12.34 -2.92 5.57
N ALA A 240 -12.99 -3.23 4.44
CA ALA A 240 -12.63 -2.69 3.14
C ALA A 240 -12.85 -1.17 3.05
N ALA A 241 -13.71 -0.61 3.87
CA ALA A 241 -13.93 0.84 3.95
C ALA A 241 -12.79 1.57 4.69
N LEU A 242 -11.93 0.85 5.44
CA LEU A 242 -10.89 1.44 6.28
C LEU A 242 -9.94 2.38 5.50
N PRO A 243 -9.37 2.01 4.33
CA PRO A 243 -8.53 2.91 3.55
C PRO A 243 -9.26 4.18 3.11
N LEU A 244 -10.55 4.10 2.76
CA LEU A 244 -11.34 5.26 2.38
C LEU A 244 -11.56 6.22 3.56
N VAL A 245 -11.87 5.69 4.74
CA VAL A 245 -11.99 6.49 5.98
C VAL A 245 -10.67 7.17 6.30
N PHE A 246 -9.55 6.43 6.18
CA PHE A 246 -8.21 7.00 6.37
C PHE A 246 -7.90 8.09 5.34
N LEU A 247 -8.23 7.89 4.07
CA LEU A 247 -8.04 8.89 3.01
C LEU A 247 -8.80 10.19 3.33
N VAL A 248 -10.08 10.08 3.67
CA VAL A 248 -10.89 11.23 4.08
C VAL A 248 -10.29 11.91 5.33
N GLY A 249 -9.91 11.13 6.33
CA GLY A 249 -9.23 11.63 7.53
C GLY A 249 -7.94 12.39 7.20
N MET A 250 -7.09 11.85 6.32
CA MET A 250 -5.85 12.50 5.88
C MET A 250 -6.12 13.76 5.05
N ILE A 251 -7.13 13.79 4.20
CA ILE A 251 -7.54 15.00 3.47
C ILE A 251 -7.98 16.10 4.46
N LEU A 252 -8.81 15.77 5.44
CA LEU A 252 -9.26 16.71 6.46
C LEU A 252 -8.09 17.20 7.34
N LEU A 253 -7.18 16.30 7.70
CA LEU A 253 -5.99 16.63 8.46
C LEU A 253 -5.06 17.58 7.67
N TRP A 254 -4.80 17.24 6.40
CA TRP A 254 -4.03 18.09 5.49
C TRP A 254 -4.69 19.47 5.29
N ALA A 255 -6.01 19.52 5.08
CA ALA A 255 -6.72 20.77 4.89
C ALA A 255 -6.60 21.71 6.11
N ARG A 256 -6.48 21.15 7.33
CA ARG A 256 -6.33 21.94 8.58
C ARG A 256 -4.87 22.23 8.96
N LEU A 257 -3.99 21.25 8.81
CA LEU A 257 -2.62 21.31 9.35
C LEU A 257 -1.53 21.38 8.28
N GLY A 258 -1.77 20.89 7.06
CA GLY A 258 -0.76 20.79 6.00
C GLY A 258 -0.96 21.79 4.86
N ARG A 259 -2.12 22.43 4.76
CA ARG A 259 -2.39 23.36 3.66
C ARG A 259 -1.79 24.73 3.95
N ASP A 260 -0.96 25.24 3.00
CA ASP A 260 -0.45 26.61 3.04
C ASP A 260 -1.58 27.65 2.94
N PRO A 261 -1.41 28.82 3.53
CA PRO A 261 -2.22 29.99 3.25
C PRO A 261 -2.26 30.28 1.74
N ARG A 262 -3.32 30.93 1.30
CA ARG A 262 -3.45 31.32 -0.13
C ARG A 262 -2.32 32.28 -0.50
N LYS A 263 -1.69 32.03 -1.64
CA LYS A 263 -0.72 32.93 -2.25
C LYS A 263 -1.46 34.14 -2.85
N GLY A 264 -0.84 35.31 -2.74
CA GLY A 264 -1.28 36.53 -3.42
C GLY A 264 -0.72 36.64 -4.84
N THR A 265 -0.69 37.84 -5.37
CA THR A 265 -0.06 38.14 -6.66
C THR A 265 1.45 38.18 -6.51
N ILE A 266 2.18 37.43 -7.35
CA ILE A 266 3.63 37.48 -7.38
C ILE A 266 4.04 38.70 -8.20
N ALA A 267 4.63 39.68 -7.54
CA ALA A 267 5.27 40.84 -8.20
C ALA A 267 6.77 40.55 -8.38
N PRO A 268 7.40 41.02 -9.48
CA PRO A 268 8.85 40.94 -9.61
C PRO A 268 9.54 41.63 -8.44
N ALA A 269 10.51 40.94 -7.86
CA ALA A 269 11.38 41.47 -6.80
C ALA A 269 12.82 41.53 -7.29
N PHE A 270 13.50 42.65 -7.05
CA PHE A 270 14.87 42.90 -7.53
C PHE A 270 15.91 42.58 -6.47
N GLU A 271 15.47 42.34 -5.25
CA GLU A 271 16.29 42.00 -4.12
C GLU A 271 15.71 40.79 -3.37
N PRO A 272 16.56 39.94 -2.77
CA PRO A 272 16.08 38.88 -1.89
C PRO A 272 15.38 39.47 -0.67
N PRO A 273 14.45 38.72 -0.01
CA PRO A 273 13.87 39.16 1.26
C PRO A 273 14.93 39.51 2.29
N GLN A 274 14.70 40.60 3.06
CA GLN A 274 15.68 41.10 4.03
C GLN A 274 16.10 40.00 5.02
N GLY A 275 17.41 39.81 5.16
CA GLY A 275 18.01 38.85 6.08
C GLY A 275 17.92 37.37 5.64
N MET A 276 17.36 37.08 4.49
CA MET A 276 17.24 35.71 3.97
C MET A 276 18.52 35.30 3.23
N HIS A 277 19.08 34.15 3.57
CA HIS A 277 20.24 33.59 2.89
C HIS A 277 19.85 32.79 1.66
N PRO A 278 20.76 32.58 0.68
CA PRO A 278 20.46 31.81 -0.53
C PRO A 278 19.93 30.42 -0.22
N GLY A 279 20.48 29.72 0.78
CA GLY A 279 20.02 28.40 1.18
C GLY A 279 18.61 28.40 1.77
N GLU A 280 18.24 29.46 2.53
CA GLU A 280 16.87 29.61 3.06
C GLU A 280 15.86 29.88 1.93
N ALA A 281 16.25 30.64 0.91
CA ALA A 281 15.42 30.89 -0.26
C ALA A 281 15.13 29.58 -1.04
N GLY A 282 16.13 28.72 -1.19
CA GLY A 282 15.95 27.39 -1.80
C GLY A 282 14.98 26.53 -0.99
N VAL A 283 15.19 26.39 0.32
CA VAL A 283 14.30 25.64 1.22
C VAL A 283 12.86 26.17 1.18
N LEU A 284 12.66 27.48 1.03
CA LEU A 284 11.33 28.06 1.01
C LEU A 284 10.53 27.68 -0.23
N ILE A 285 11.20 27.35 -1.35
CA ILE A 285 10.57 26.92 -2.61
C ILE A 285 9.96 25.51 -2.51
N ASP A 286 10.71 24.55 -1.99
CA ASP A 286 10.36 23.13 -2.04
C ASP A 286 10.23 22.44 -0.67
N ASP A 287 10.36 23.20 0.42
CA ASP A 287 10.30 22.74 1.81
C ASP A 287 11.44 21.78 2.20
N ARG A 288 12.56 21.77 1.42
CA ARG A 288 13.69 20.86 1.62
C ARG A 288 15.00 21.62 1.66
N ALA A 289 15.88 21.22 2.56
CA ALA A 289 17.27 21.68 2.55
C ALA A 289 18.08 20.75 1.65
N ASP A 290 18.24 21.11 0.39
CA ASP A 290 18.97 20.35 -0.58
C ASP A 290 20.46 20.68 -0.58
N LEU A 291 21.29 19.89 -1.25
CA LEU A 291 22.73 20.15 -1.34
C LEU A 291 23.03 21.39 -2.17
N ARG A 292 22.20 21.66 -3.16
CA ARG A 292 22.27 22.86 -3.97
C ARG A 292 22.15 24.13 -3.14
N ASP A 293 21.28 24.13 -2.10
CA ASP A 293 21.13 25.24 -1.19
C ASP A 293 22.41 25.49 -0.40
N ILE A 294 23.08 24.41 0.04
CA ILE A 294 24.35 24.50 0.75
C ILE A 294 25.47 24.98 -0.20
N SER A 295 25.49 24.47 -1.44
CA SER A 295 26.44 24.92 -2.48
C SER A 295 26.23 26.40 -2.81
N ALA A 296 24.99 26.87 -2.89
CA ALA A 296 24.67 28.27 -3.08
C ALA A 296 25.18 29.15 -1.91
N MET A 297 25.13 28.64 -0.70
CA MET A 297 25.69 29.34 0.47
C MET A 297 27.21 29.42 0.42
N VAL A 298 27.92 28.40 -0.08
CA VAL A 298 29.38 28.47 -0.29
C VAL A 298 29.74 29.60 -1.25
N ILE A 299 29.02 29.73 -2.36
CA ILE A 299 29.21 30.86 -3.29
C ILE A 299 28.83 32.19 -2.63
N GLY A 300 27.78 32.19 -1.79
CA GLY A 300 27.43 33.38 -0.98
C GLY A 300 28.55 33.83 -0.03
N LEU A 301 29.26 32.88 0.58
CA LEU A 301 30.44 33.18 1.42
C LEU A 301 31.59 33.77 0.58
N ALA A 302 31.79 33.30 -0.65
CA ALA A 302 32.77 33.85 -1.57
C ALA A 302 32.42 35.29 -1.97
N VAL A 303 31.18 35.55 -2.35
CA VAL A 303 30.67 36.88 -2.70
C VAL A 303 30.77 37.86 -1.52
N LYS A 304 30.57 37.37 -0.29
CA LYS A 304 30.77 38.16 0.96
C LYS A 304 32.26 38.36 1.30
N GLY A 305 33.19 37.75 0.55
CA GLY A 305 34.63 37.89 0.72
C GLY A 305 35.24 37.06 1.85
N HIS A 306 34.53 36.05 2.39
CA HIS A 306 35.05 35.18 3.46
C HIS A 306 35.91 34.03 2.94
N LEU A 307 35.79 33.68 1.66
CA LEU A 307 36.66 32.74 1.00
C LEU A 307 36.84 33.12 -0.48
N THR A 308 37.90 32.61 -1.11
CA THR A 308 38.11 32.66 -2.55
C THR A 308 38.16 31.22 -3.08
N ILE A 309 37.79 31.05 -4.36
CA ILE A 309 37.71 29.76 -5.04
C ILE A 309 38.66 29.76 -6.20
N GLU A 310 39.59 28.80 -6.24
CA GLU A 310 40.60 28.64 -7.29
C GLU A 310 40.35 27.30 -8.03
N GLU A 311 40.35 27.34 -9.34
CA GLU A 311 40.33 26.13 -10.19
C GLU A 311 41.68 25.42 -10.16
N ILE A 312 41.70 24.10 -9.86
CA ILE A 312 42.87 23.26 -9.90
C ILE A 312 42.80 22.29 -11.10
N GLY A 313 43.94 22.02 -11.75
CA GLY A 313 44.07 20.98 -12.79
C GLY A 313 45.51 20.93 -13.29
N GLU A 314 45.85 19.96 -14.11
CA GLU A 314 47.19 19.87 -14.70
C GLU A 314 47.50 21.12 -15.55
N ASP A 315 48.71 21.67 -15.39
CA ASP A 315 49.25 22.70 -16.27
C ASP A 315 49.39 22.11 -17.67
N VAL A 316 48.48 22.49 -18.53
CA VAL A 316 48.52 22.06 -19.94
C VAL A 316 49.68 22.81 -20.61
N GLY A 317 50.74 22.09 -20.96
CA GLY A 317 51.94 22.64 -21.55
C GLY A 317 51.71 23.55 -22.77
N GLU A 318 52.66 24.44 -23.06
CA GLU A 318 52.56 25.43 -24.14
C GLU A 318 52.73 24.83 -25.55
N GLY A 319 52.72 23.51 -25.73
CA GLY A 319 52.89 22.80 -27.00
C GLY A 319 51.80 23.07 -28.05
N LEU A 320 52.15 23.03 -29.32
CA LEU A 320 51.21 23.18 -30.45
C LEU A 320 50.09 22.13 -30.44
N ALA A 321 50.37 20.91 -29.95
CA ALA A 321 49.39 19.85 -29.77
C ALA A 321 48.37 20.17 -28.66
N ASP A 322 48.84 20.83 -27.60
CA ASP A 322 48.00 21.24 -26.47
C ASP A 322 47.09 22.44 -26.84
N ARG A 323 47.58 23.34 -27.71
CA ARG A 323 46.74 24.39 -28.32
C ARG A 323 45.64 23.84 -29.21
N ALA A 324 45.91 22.80 -29.97
CA ALA A 324 44.91 22.11 -30.80
C ALA A 324 43.88 21.37 -29.91
N ALA A 325 44.32 20.73 -28.84
CA ALA A 325 43.45 20.06 -27.88
C ALA A 325 42.50 21.05 -27.17
N ARG A 326 42.95 22.28 -26.90
CA ARG A 326 42.11 23.36 -26.31
C ARG A 326 40.97 23.81 -27.24
N LEU A 327 41.12 23.66 -28.54
CA LEU A 327 40.05 23.97 -29.51
C LEU A 327 38.95 22.91 -29.55
N PHE A 328 39.23 21.66 -29.14
CA PHE A 328 38.33 20.53 -29.26
C PHE A 328 37.93 19.88 -27.92
N LYS A 329 38.69 20.10 -26.83
CA LYS A 329 38.42 19.54 -25.51
C LYS A 329 38.26 20.69 -24.49
N ARG A 330 37.07 20.89 -23.97
CA ARG A 330 36.83 21.83 -22.87
C ARG A 330 37.64 21.38 -21.65
N PRO A 331 38.59 22.17 -21.12
CA PRO A 331 39.27 21.83 -19.88
C PRO A 331 38.28 22.01 -18.74
N THR A 332 37.70 20.92 -18.27
CA THR A 332 36.98 20.93 -17.01
C THR A 332 38.00 20.95 -15.88
N PRO A 333 37.83 21.80 -14.85
CA PRO A 333 38.68 21.75 -13.68
C PRO A 333 38.67 20.35 -13.06
N GLU A 334 39.84 19.85 -12.65
CA GLU A 334 39.96 18.55 -11.99
C GLU A 334 39.49 18.63 -10.56
N ASP A 335 39.75 19.74 -9.88
CA ASP A 335 39.34 20.03 -8.50
C ASP A 335 39.25 21.56 -8.29
N TYR A 336 38.76 21.95 -7.09
CA TYR A 336 38.69 23.34 -6.66
C TYR A 336 39.35 23.49 -5.30
N ARG A 337 40.05 24.63 -5.08
CA ARG A 337 40.67 25.02 -3.81
C ARG A 337 39.92 26.19 -3.22
N PHE A 338 39.57 26.08 -1.97
CA PHE A 338 39.01 27.17 -1.16
C PHE A 338 40.13 27.78 -0.34
N HIS A 339 40.27 29.10 -0.40
CA HIS A 339 41.19 29.87 0.48
C HIS A 339 40.39 30.74 1.42
N ARG A 340 40.66 30.64 2.71
CA ARG A 340 40.01 31.45 3.73
C ARG A 340 40.50 32.89 3.68
N GLN A 341 39.60 33.86 3.80
CA GLN A 341 39.90 35.27 3.82
C GLN A 341 39.63 35.85 5.22
N PRO A 342 40.65 35.93 6.10
CA PRO A 342 40.43 36.33 7.50
C PRO A 342 40.10 37.82 7.67
N GLY A 343 40.30 38.65 6.65
CA GLY A 343 40.02 40.10 6.65
C GLY A 343 38.61 40.51 6.26
N ALA A 344 37.73 39.56 5.99
CA ALA A 344 36.35 39.85 5.59
C ALA A 344 35.56 40.52 6.74
N THR A 345 34.85 41.59 6.43
CA THR A 345 34.06 42.37 7.39
C THR A 345 32.56 42.15 7.29
N ALA A 346 32.11 41.46 6.23
CA ALA A 346 30.70 41.21 6.05
C ALA A 346 30.15 40.26 7.15
N PRO A 347 28.98 40.58 7.74
CA PRO A 347 28.44 39.76 8.83
C PRO A 347 28.07 38.39 8.35
N LEU A 348 28.39 37.36 9.14
CA LEU A 348 27.98 35.99 8.96
C LEU A 348 26.80 35.65 9.86
N SER A 349 25.85 34.88 9.33
CA SER A 349 24.84 34.23 10.14
C SER A 349 25.40 32.99 10.82
N ASP A 350 24.68 32.47 11.80
CA ASP A 350 25.05 31.24 12.51
C ASP A 350 25.26 30.02 11.59
N VAL A 351 24.43 29.90 10.54
CA VAL A 351 24.54 28.80 9.59
C VAL A 351 25.73 29.00 8.66
N GLU A 352 26.02 30.21 8.22
CA GLU A 352 27.18 30.55 7.40
C GLU A 352 28.50 30.35 8.16
N GLN A 353 28.51 30.69 9.45
CA GLN A 353 29.68 30.45 10.32
C GLN A 353 29.94 28.92 10.43
N VAL A 354 28.90 28.12 10.69
CA VAL A 354 29.05 26.67 10.76
C VAL A 354 29.50 26.09 9.44
N LEU A 355 29.02 26.63 8.31
CA LEU A 355 29.45 26.22 6.97
C LEU A 355 30.93 26.55 6.73
N LEU A 356 31.35 27.75 7.07
CA LEU A 356 32.75 28.20 6.94
C LEU A 356 33.67 27.33 7.79
N ASP A 357 33.29 27.07 9.06
CA ASP A 357 34.05 26.20 9.96
C ASP A 357 34.05 24.71 9.55
N ALA A 358 33.04 24.27 8.77
CA ALA A 358 33.00 22.94 8.19
C ALA A 358 33.94 22.79 6.98
N ILE A 359 34.13 23.86 6.21
CA ILE A 359 35.08 23.90 5.11
C ILE A 359 36.50 24.00 5.67
N PHE A 360 36.75 24.92 6.62
CA PHE A 360 38.06 25.20 7.20
C PHE A 360 38.13 24.71 8.65
N ASP A 361 38.63 23.51 8.85
CA ASP A 361 38.85 22.92 10.16
C ASP A 361 40.21 23.33 10.75
N LYS A 362 40.50 22.86 11.98
CA LYS A 362 41.79 23.19 12.64
C LYS A 362 43.03 22.69 11.88
N LYS A 363 42.88 21.69 11.02
CA LYS A 363 43.95 21.11 10.24
C LYS A 363 44.14 21.83 8.91
N HIS A 364 43.07 22.41 8.37
CA HIS A 364 43.03 23.12 7.08
C HIS A 364 42.50 24.54 7.30
N ALA A 365 43.21 25.33 8.13
CA ALA A 365 42.72 26.62 8.57
C ALA A 365 42.71 27.71 7.50
N GLU A 366 43.61 27.63 6.51
CA GLU A 366 43.80 28.67 5.49
C GLU A 366 43.33 28.22 4.10
N GLU A 367 43.55 26.95 3.76
CA GLU A 367 43.16 26.42 2.46
C GLU A 367 42.65 24.97 2.54
N ARG A 368 41.73 24.63 1.65
CA ARG A 368 41.21 23.26 1.52
C ARG A 368 40.70 22.98 0.13
N THR A 369 40.99 21.77 -0.42
CA THR A 369 40.44 21.33 -1.70
C THR A 369 39.08 20.69 -1.56
N LEU A 370 38.24 20.78 -2.62
CA LEU A 370 36.92 20.18 -2.63
C LEU A 370 37.03 18.65 -2.48
N SER A 371 37.97 18.00 -3.16
CA SER A 371 38.21 16.55 -3.03
C SER A 371 38.55 16.13 -1.60
N SER A 372 39.26 16.96 -0.82
CA SER A 372 39.62 16.64 0.57
C SER A 372 38.41 16.67 1.54
N LEU A 373 37.30 17.26 1.14
CA LEU A 373 36.03 17.22 1.89
C LEU A 373 35.29 15.90 1.70
N GLU A 374 35.71 15.07 0.75
CA GLU A 374 35.09 13.76 0.51
C GLU A 374 35.21 12.86 1.73
N HIS A 375 34.14 12.15 2.06
CA HIS A 375 34.01 11.30 3.26
C HIS A 375 34.13 12.00 4.63
N GLU A 376 34.18 13.34 4.66
CA GLU A 376 34.20 14.12 5.90
C GLU A 376 32.98 15.03 6.05
N PHE A 377 32.60 15.76 5.00
CA PHE A 377 31.57 16.80 5.04
C PHE A 377 30.17 16.25 5.34
N TYR A 378 29.86 15.01 4.93
CA TYR A 378 28.54 14.39 5.20
C TYR A 378 28.17 14.38 6.69
N ARG A 379 29.17 14.42 7.62
CA ARG A 379 28.95 14.45 9.07
C ARG A 379 28.35 15.77 9.55
N VAL A 380 28.65 16.85 8.86
CA VAL A 380 28.19 18.20 9.21
C VAL A 380 26.83 18.53 8.59
N LEU A 381 26.46 17.87 7.50
CA LEU A 381 25.19 18.10 6.78
C LEU A 381 23.94 18.10 7.67
N PRO A 382 23.75 17.16 8.62
CA PRO A 382 22.57 17.18 9.49
C PRO A 382 22.48 18.43 10.34
N ASN A 383 23.63 18.93 10.83
CA ASN A 383 23.70 20.16 11.61
C ASN A 383 23.40 21.40 10.76
N LEU A 384 24.00 21.51 9.57
CA LEU A 384 23.74 22.60 8.62
C LEU A 384 22.26 22.66 8.23
N LYS A 385 21.68 21.53 7.85
CA LYS A 385 20.25 21.44 7.54
C LYS A 385 19.38 21.83 8.73
N SER A 386 19.73 21.37 9.93
CA SER A 386 19.01 21.74 11.16
C SER A 386 19.04 23.26 11.43
N LYS A 387 20.19 23.90 11.19
CA LYS A 387 20.33 25.33 11.34
C LYS A 387 19.58 26.13 10.28
N LEU A 388 19.60 25.70 9.01
CA LEU A 388 18.76 26.27 7.94
C LEU A 388 17.28 26.26 8.31
N TYR A 389 16.76 25.11 8.76
CA TYR A 389 15.38 25.04 9.22
C TYR A 389 15.14 25.86 10.48
N GLY A 390 16.16 25.97 11.37
CA GLY A 390 16.11 26.81 12.57
C GLY A 390 15.90 28.28 12.23
N GLY A 391 16.71 28.84 11.33
CA GLY A 391 16.58 30.21 10.85
C GLY A 391 15.20 30.53 10.28
N LEU A 392 14.65 29.62 9.46
CA LEU A 392 13.31 29.79 8.90
C LEU A 392 12.20 29.77 9.99
N ILE A 393 12.38 29.02 11.07
CA ILE A 393 11.43 28.97 12.19
C ILE A 393 11.57 30.25 13.05
N GLU A 394 12.78 30.71 13.33
CA GLU A 394 13.06 31.96 14.07
C GLU A 394 12.47 33.16 13.35
N GLN A 395 12.57 33.19 12.01
CA GLN A 395 11.93 34.18 11.14
C GLN A 395 10.40 33.98 11.04
N ARG A 396 9.82 32.98 11.74
CA ARG A 396 8.39 32.64 11.73
C ARG A 396 7.83 32.29 10.35
N LEU A 397 8.67 31.81 9.42
CA LEU A 397 8.23 31.41 8.08
C LEU A 397 7.56 30.01 8.08
N TYR A 398 7.99 29.15 9.01
CA TYR A 398 7.35 27.87 9.30
C TYR A 398 6.91 27.79 10.77
N PRO A 399 5.77 27.16 11.08
CA PRO A 399 5.35 26.90 12.45
C PRO A 399 6.17 25.79 13.12
N HIS A 400 6.62 24.82 12.33
CA HIS A 400 7.42 23.66 12.76
C HIS A 400 8.43 23.30 11.67
N ASN A 401 9.48 22.57 12.05
CA ASN A 401 10.50 22.10 11.11
C ASN A 401 9.87 21.19 10.03
N PRO A 402 9.95 21.58 8.73
CA PRO A 402 9.37 20.83 7.63
C PRO A 402 9.88 19.39 7.52
N GLU A 403 11.19 19.18 7.75
CA GLU A 403 11.80 17.85 7.68
C GLU A 403 11.30 16.94 8.81
N ARG A 404 11.17 17.48 10.05
CA ARG A 404 10.62 16.70 11.17
C ARG A 404 9.17 16.31 10.90
N THR A 405 8.36 17.23 10.38
CA THR A 405 6.97 16.96 10.01
C THR A 405 6.91 15.85 8.96
N ARG A 406 7.68 15.96 7.89
CA ARG A 406 7.75 14.94 6.83
C ARG A 406 8.22 13.59 7.38
N ARG A 407 9.30 13.55 8.15
CA ARG A 407 9.84 12.35 8.76
C ARG A 407 8.82 11.65 9.67
N PHE A 408 8.06 12.40 10.46
CA PHE A 408 7.01 11.86 11.32
C PHE A 408 5.97 11.09 10.50
N TYR A 409 5.39 11.73 9.45
CA TYR A 409 4.41 11.06 8.60
C TYR A 409 5.01 9.91 7.78
N THR A 410 6.24 10.04 7.30
CA THR A 410 6.94 8.93 6.62
C THR A 410 7.13 7.73 7.55
N THR A 411 7.60 7.96 8.78
CA THR A 411 7.79 6.89 9.78
C THR A 411 6.45 6.23 10.13
N LEU A 412 5.40 7.04 10.33
CA LEU A 412 4.05 6.52 10.61
C LEU A 412 3.51 5.69 9.44
N GLY A 413 3.71 6.13 8.21
CA GLY A 413 3.29 5.39 7.02
C GLY A 413 4.04 4.08 6.82
N VAL A 414 5.38 4.08 7.03
CA VAL A 414 6.19 2.85 6.99
C VAL A 414 5.77 1.88 8.10
N ALA A 415 5.53 2.38 9.30
CA ALA A 415 5.00 1.57 10.40
C ALA A 415 3.62 0.97 10.06
N GLY A 416 2.76 1.74 9.39
CA GLY A 416 1.46 1.26 8.89
C GLY A 416 1.59 0.13 7.85
N LEU A 417 2.56 0.22 6.93
CA LEU A 417 2.86 -0.86 5.98
C LEU A 417 3.34 -2.12 6.69
N ALA A 418 4.27 -2.00 7.64
CA ALA A 418 4.78 -3.12 8.42
C ALA A 418 3.66 -3.77 9.26
N LEU A 419 2.80 -2.94 9.88
CA LEU A 419 1.63 -3.42 10.62
C LEU A 419 0.67 -4.18 9.71
N GLY A 420 0.44 -3.70 8.48
CA GLY A 420 -0.39 -4.41 7.50
C GLY A 420 0.15 -5.81 7.20
N GLY A 421 1.46 -5.95 7.00
CA GLY A 421 2.12 -7.26 6.85
C GLY A 421 1.91 -8.17 8.06
N ALA A 422 2.16 -7.65 9.27
CA ALA A 422 1.99 -8.39 10.51
C ALA A 422 0.54 -8.85 10.72
N VAL A 423 -0.44 -7.96 10.51
CA VAL A 423 -1.87 -8.27 10.60
C VAL A 423 -2.27 -9.34 9.59
N GLY A 424 -1.78 -9.26 8.35
CA GLY A 424 -2.02 -10.29 7.33
C GLY A 424 -1.58 -11.67 7.76
N VAL A 425 -0.39 -11.77 8.36
CA VAL A 425 0.17 -13.04 8.86
C VAL A 425 -0.59 -13.54 10.09
N VAL A 426 -0.76 -12.69 11.12
CA VAL A 426 -1.37 -13.09 12.41
C VAL A 426 -2.81 -13.57 12.22
N TYR A 427 -3.59 -12.89 11.40
CA TYR A 427 -4.99 -13.26 11.16
C TYR A 427 -5.19 -14.18 9.95
N SER A 428 -4.10 -14.64 9.32
CA SER A 428 -4.13 -15.45 8.09
C SER A 428 -5.09 -14.85 7.04
N SER A 429 -5.08 -13.54 6.90
CA SER A 429 -5.97 -12.78 6.04
C SER A 429 -5.20 -11.74 5.23
N LEU A 430 -4.80 -12.11 4.03
CA LEU A 430 -4.14 -11.19 3.09
C LEU A 430 -4.99 -9.94 2.86
N TYR A 431 -6.30 -10.10 2.75
CA TYR A 431 -7.26 -9.02 2.58
C TYR A 431 -7.15 -7.95 3.69
N LEU A 432 -7.18 -8.37 4.97
CA LEU A 432 -7.09 -7.44 6.10
C LEU A 432 -5.70 -6.79 6.17
N GLY A 433 -4.65 -7.57 5.89
CA GLY A 433 -3.29 -7.06 5.79
C GLY A 433 -3.13 -5.97 4.74
N VAL A 434 -3.68 -6.19 3.55
CA VAL A 434 -3.68 -5.21 2.44
C VAL A 434 -4.48 -3.96 2.82
N ALA A 435 -5.65 -4.09 3.45
CA ALA A 435 -6.44 -2.93 3.87
C ALA A 435 -5.67 -2.03 4.85
N VAL A 436 -4.98 -2.61 5.82
CA VAL A 436 -4.14 -1.85 6.78
C VAL A 436 -2.90 -1.26 6.10
N ALA A 437 -2.24 -2.03 5.21
CA ALA A 437 -1.09 -1.54 4.45
C ALA A 437 -1.44 -0.35 3.56
N LEU A 438 -2.62 -0.36 2.91
CA LEU A 438 -3.12 0.77 2.13
C LEU A 438 -3.30 2.04 2.99
N CYS A 439 -3.72 1.91 4.26
CA CYS A 439 -3.76 3.06 5.17
C CYS A 439 -2.35 3.64 5.40
N GLY A 440 -1.35 2.78 5.59
CA GLY A 440 0.05 3.22 5.68
C GLY A 440 0.54 3.91 4.41
N LEU A 441 0.20 3.39 3.24
CA LEU A 441 0.53 3.98 1.94
C LEU A 441 -0.12 5.36 1.75
N ILE A 442 -1.38 5.52 2.17
CA ILE A 442 -2.07 6.83 2.15
C ILE A 442 -1.29 7.84 3.01
N VAL A 443 -0.90 7.48 4.23
CA VAL A 443 -0.11 8.37 5.10
C VAL A 443 1.23 8.74 4.45
N LEU A 444 1.93 7.78 3.80
CA LEU A 444 3.15 8.03 3.05
C LEU A 444 2.94 9.03 1.91
N ALA A 445 1.86 8.88 1.15
CA ALA A 445 1.53 9.77 0.03
C ALA A 445 1.29 11.23 0.49
N PHE A 446 0.75 11.42 1.69
CA PHE A 446 0.56 12.76 2.28
C PHE A 446 1.84 13.34 2.91
N SER A 447 2.83 12.51 3.26
CA SER A 447 4.05 12.95 3.95
C SER A 447 4.74 14.17 3.32
N PRO A 448 4.95 14.26 1.98
CA PRO A 448 5.64 15.40 1.37
C PRO A 448 4.84 16.72 1.39
N ILE A 449 3.51 16.66 1.47
CA ILE A 449 2.63 17.81 1.41
C ILE A 449 2.10 18.26 2.79
N MET A 450 2.53 17.58 3.87
CA MET A 450 2.13 17.93 5.25
C MET A 450 2.89 19.11 5.87
N PRO A 451 4.17 19.41 5.49
CA PRO A 451 4.78 20.67 5.91
C PRO A 451 3.95 21.87 5.46
N ARG A 452 3.85 22.88 6.31
CA ARG A 452 3.03 24.07 6.06
C ARG A 452 3.81 25.34 6.37
N LYS A 453 3.67 26.34 5.52
CA LYS A 453 4.16 27.70 5.74
C LYS A 453 3.19 28.53 6.58
N THR A 454 3.70 29.56 7.26
CA THR A 454 2.87 30.58 7.89
C THR A 454 2.40 31.61 6.85
N LYS A 455 1.55 32.55 7.24
CA LYS A 455 1.21 33.70 6.38
C LYS A 455 2.44 34.55 6.01
N GLN A 456 3.38 34.69 6.94
CA GLN A 456 4.64 35.37 6.69
C GLN A 456 5.54 34.54 5.75
N GLY A 457 5.58 33.22 5.94
CA GLY A 457 6.32 32.30 5.05
C GLY A 457 5.79 32.30 3.62
N VAL A 458 4.48 32.42 3.43
CA VAL A 458 3.90 32.53 2.08
C VAL A 458 4.27 33.88 1.43
N ARG A 459 4.27 34.97 2.18
CA ARG A 459 4.73 36.30 1.65
C ARG A 459 6.20 36.25 1.25
N ALA A 460 7.06 35.70 2.13
CA ALA A 460 8.47 35.52 1.80
C ALA A 460 8.68 34.60 0.56
N LEU A 461 7.85 33.57 0.40
CA LEU A 461 7.84 32.76 -0.80
C LEU A 461 7.43 33.56 -2.05
N GLU A 462 6.45 34.45 -1.92
CA GLU A 462 6.03 35.34 -3.02
C GLU A 462 7.20 36.26 -3.45
N ASP A 463 7.93 36.83 -2.49
CA ASP A 463 9.12 37.67 -2.77
C ASP A 463 10.25 36.85 -3.43
N VAL A 464 10.52 35.62 -2.96
CA VAL A 464 11.50 34.71 -3.59
C VAL A 464 11.06 34.31 -5.00
N LEU A 465 9.78 34.04 -5.21
CA LEU A 465 9.23 33.77 -6.54
C LEU A 465 9.31 35.00 -7.45
N GLY A 466 9.09 36.19 -6.90
CA GLY A 466 9.30 37.47 -7.60
C GLY A 466 10.75 37.67 -8.03
N LEU A 467 11.70 37.33 -7.17
CA LEU A 467 13.14 37.34 -7.50
C LEU A 467 13.46 36.29 -8.59
N ALA A 468 12.90 35.09 -8.50
CA ALA A 468 13.06 34.06 -9.52
C ALA A 468 12.53 34.52 -10.87
N GLU A 469 11.40 35.24 -10.88
CA GLU A 469 10.82 35.80 -12.11
C GLU A 469 11.69 36.91 -12.69
N TYR A 470 12.23 37.79 -11.88
CA TYR A 470 13.22 38.77 -12.33
C TYR A 470 14.46 38.11 -12.94
N ILE A 471 15.04 37.10 -12.28
CA ILE A 471 16.20 36.34 -12.78
C ILE A 471 15.88 35.67 -14.12
N ARG A 472 14.66 35.20 -14.35
CA ARG A 472 14.24 34.56 -15.61
C ARG A 472 14.03 35.55 -16.76
N ARG A 473 13.45 36.72 -16.46
CA ARG A 473 12.98 37.66 -17.49
C ARG A 473 13.90 38.86 -17.72
N ALA A 474 14.98 39.00 -16.97
CA ALA A 474 15.87 40.17 -17.07
C ALA A 474 16.42 40.41 -18.50
N GLU A 475 16.23 39.46 -19.44
CA GLU A 475 16.60 39.59 -20.86
C GLU A 475 15.48 40.27 -21.69
N LEU A 476 14.19 40.14 -21.31
CA LEU A 476 13.08 40.45 -22.22
C LEU A 476 12.57 41.88 -22.16
N ASP A 477 12.67 42.63 -21.02
CA ASP A 477 11.98 43.91 -20.94
C ASP A 477 12.65 44.94 -19.99
N ARG A 478 13.72 45.59 -20.45
CA ARG A 478 14.18 46.86 -19.85
C ARG A 478 13.11 47.96 -20.01
N MET A 479 12.10 47.78 -20.87
CA MET A 479 11.08 48.82 -21.14
C MET A 479 9.83 48.67 -20.26
N GLU A 480 9.58 47.53 -19.65
CA GLU A 480 8.39 47.30 -18.80
C GLU A 480 8.62 47.59 -17.30
N TYR A 481 9.86 47.49 -16.80
CA TYR A 481 10.15 47.72 -15.37
C TYR A 481 11.01 48.95 -15.16
N HIS A 482 10.39 50.09 -14.93
CA HIS A 482 11.07 51.37 -14.68
C HIS A 482 12.00 51.37 -13.45
N ASP A 483 11.79 50.44 -12.50
CA ASP A 483 12.55 50.35 -11.24
C ASP A 483 13.60 49.23 -11.22
N ALA A 484 13.82 48.50 -12.35
CA ALA A 484 14.82 47.45 -12.39
C ALA A 484 16.25 48.01 -12.29
N PRO A 485 17.12 47.45 -11.41
CA PRO A 485 18.49 47.87 -11.30
C PRO A 485 19.24 47.71 -12.62
N GLU A 486 20.14 48.65 -12.92
CA GLU A 486 21.00 48.53 -14.09
C GLU A 486 21.92 47.30 -13.97
N LYS A 487 22.02 46.52 -15.08
CA LYS A 487 22.89 45.34 -15.09
C LYS A 487 24.35 45.74 -14.86
N SER A 488 24.92 45.28 -13.76
CA SER A 488 26.28 45.55 -13.36
C SER A 488 26.94 44.30 -12.79
N PRO A 489 28.25 44.17 -12.80
CA PRO A 489 28.94 43.04 -12.15
C PRO A 489 28.55 42.87 -10.69
N SER A 490 28.29 43.93 -9.96
CA SER A 490 27.87 43.87 -8.54
C SER A 490 26.46 43.25 -8.37
N VAL A 491 25.53 43.56 -9.25
CA VAL A 491 24.18 42.92 -9.27
C VAL A 491 24.28 41.46 -9.65
N PHE A 492 25.16 41.14 -10.62
CA PHE A 492 25.42 39.76 -10.99
C PHE A 492 25.90 38.95 -9.79
N GLU A 493 26.95 39.39 -9.12
CA GLU A 493 27.55 38.68 -7.99
C GLU A 493 26.59 38.58 -6.80
N LYS A 494 25.86 39.63 -6.46
CA LYS A 494 24.88 39.65 -5.38
C LYS A 494 23.79 38.60 -5.53
N LEU A 495 23.31 38.37 -6.78
CA LEU A 495 22.18 37.48 -7.05
C LEU A 495 22.61 36.09 -7.52
N LEU A 496 23.89 35.88 -7.86
CA LEU A 496 24.37 34.56 -8.31
C LEU A 496 24.11 33.42 -7.31
N PRO A 497 24.34 33.59 -5.98
CA PRO A 497 24.04 32.55 -5.00
C PRO A 497 22.53 32.17 -4.99
N TYR A 498 21.66 33.15 -5.15
CA TYR A 498 20.22 32.93 -5.22
C TYR A 498 19.83 32.24 -6.54
N ALA A 499 20.44 32.63 -7.67
CA ALA A 499 20.24 31.95 -8.94
C ALA A 499 20.64 30.47 -8.88
N ILE A 500 21.71 30.14 -8.12
CA ILE A 500 22.12 28.75 -7.87
C ILE A 500 21.06 28.02 -7.03
N ALA A 501 20.64 28.56 -5.89
CA ALA A 501 19.64 27.97 -5.02
C ALA A 501 18.31 27.73 -5.77
N LEU A 502 17.91 28.68 -6.62
CA LEU A 502 16.69 28.63 -7.41
C LEU A 502 16.81 27.80 -8.72
N ASN A 503 17.96 27.18 -8.97
CA ASN A 503 18.25 26.43 -10.20
C ASN A 503 18.13 27.27 -11.48
N LEU A 504 18.57 28.53 -11.43
CA LEU A 504 18.50 29.51 -12.52
C LEU A 504 19.89 29.99 -12.97
N THR A 505 20.97 29.31 -12.56
CA THR A 505 22.37 29.71 -12.80
C THR A 505 22.64 29.97 -14.27
N SER A 506 22.27 29.05 -15.15
CA SER A 506 22.53 29.15 -16.60
C SER A 506 21.77 30.31 -17.24
N ILE A 507 20.56 30.59 -16.76
CA ILE A 507 19.74 31.70 -17.26
C ILE A 507 20.37 33.02 -16.81
N TRP A 508 20.75 33.10 -15.52
CA TRP A 508 21.31 34.30 -14.93
C TRP A 508 22.65 34.68 -15.55
N THR A 509 23.57 33.75 -15.67
CA THR A 509 24.89 34.02 -16.22
C THR A 509 24.84 34.41 -17.72
N LYS A 510 23.95 33.80 -18.50
CA LYS A 510 23.76 34.14 -19.92
C LYS A 510 23.34 35.60 -20.11
N GLN A 511 22.57 36.17 -19.17
CA GLN A 511 22.10 37.56 -19.29
C GLN A 511 23.19 38.60 -19.08
N PHE A 512 24.36 38.19 -18.58
CA PHE A 512 25.54 39.04 -18.39
C PHE A 512 26.67 38.74 -19.34
N GLU A 513 26.39 37.92 -20.39
CA GLU A 513 27.32 37.71 -21.49
C GLU A 513 27.64 39.06 -22.19
N GLY A 514 28.93 39.39 -22.29
CA GLY A 514 29.39 40.69 -22.85
C GLY A 514 29.34 41.87 -21.90
N LEU A 515 28.91 41.68 -20.63
CA LEU A 515 28.96 42.71 -19.56
C LEU A 515 30.05 42.39 -18.52
N LEU A 516 30.50 41.15 -18.48
CA LEU A 516 31.56 40.70 -17.57
C LEU A 516 32.86 40.50 -18.38
N ASP A 517 33.75 41.48 -18.28
CA ASP A 517 35.06 41.45 -18.98
C ASP A 517 36.14 40.81 -18.12
N GLU A 518 35.97 40.79 -16.79
CA GLU A 518 36.92 40.23 -15.84
C GLU A 518 36.21 39.23 -14.90
N PRO A 519 36.94 38.21 -14.38
CA PRO A 519 36.36 37.30 -13.38
C PRO A 519 36.10 38.02 -12.08
N PRO A 520 35.07 37.59 -11.31
CA PRO A 520 34.87 38.09 -9.95
C PRO A 520 36.12 37.92 -9.07
N THR A 521 36.40 38.86 -8.18
CA THR A 521 37.63 38.86 -7.34
C THR A 521 37.74 37.65 -6.41
N TRP A 522 36.65 37.00 -6.13
CA TRP A 522 36.56 35.78 -5.30
C TRP A 522 36.77 34.48 -6.10
N TYR A 523 36.95 34.58 -7.43
CA TYR A 523 37.06 33.41 -8.30
C TYR A 523 38.32 33.51 -9.19
N ALA A 524 39.26 32.60 -8.98
CA ALA A 524 40.47 32.48 -9.79
C ALA A 524 40.29 31.38 -10.86
N SER A 525 40.08 31.82 -12.11
CA SER A 525 40.02 30.95 -13.26
C SER A 525 41.41 30.61 -13.81
N ARG A 526 41.60 29.43 -14.34
CA ARG A 526 42.81 28.98 -15.01
C ARG A 526 42.96 29.55 -16.43
N THR A 527 41.87 30.04 -17.01
CA THR A 527 41.92 30.61 -18.36
C THR A 527 42.38 32.08 -18.30
N PRO A 528 43.40 32.46 -19.10
CA PRO A 528 43.91 33.82 -19.09
C PRO A 528 42.92 34.84 -19.64
N VAL A 529 41.90 34.41 -20.37
CA VAL A 529 40.85 35.27 -20.90
C VAL A 529 39.54 34.81 -20.28
N PHE A 530 38.86 35.74 -19.60
CA PHE A 530 37.56 35.48 -18.99
C PHE A 530 36.46 35.41 -20.09
N HIS A 531 35.64 34.39 -20.01
CA HIS A 531 34.43 34.23 -20.83
C HIS A 531 33.27 33.84 -19.96
N ALA A 532 32.18 34.59 -19.97
CA ALA A 532 31.02 34.38 -19.14
C ALA A 532 30.40 32.95 -19.30
N HIS A 533 30.43 32.39 -20.52
CA HIS A 533 29.94 31.02 -20.76
C HIS A 533 30.83 29.93 -20.13
N LEU A 534 32.16 30.15 -20.09
CA LEU A 534 33.09 29.24 -19.41
C LEU A 534 32.89 29.32 -17.89
N PHE A 535 32.75 30.53 -17.35
CA PHE A 535 32.44 30.74 -15.96
C PHE A 535 31.14 30.03 -15.55
N THR A 536 30.09 30.10 -16.37
CA THR A 536 28.83 29.35 -16.16
C THR A 536 29.09 27.85 -16.06
N ALA A 537 29.86 27.29 -17.01
CA ALA A 537 30.20 25.88 -17.02
C ALA A 537 30.98 25.47 -15.76
N SER A 538 31.96 26.30 -15.34
CA SER A 538 32.72 26.09 -14.10
C SER A 538 31.84 26.16 -12.85
N MET A 539 30.91 27.11 -12.78
CA MET A 539 29.97 27.20 -11.63
C MET A 539 29.04 25.99 -11.56
N LEU A 540 28.54 25.50 -12.69
CA LEU A 540 27.70 24.28 -12.72
C LEU A 540 28.54 23.03 -12.36
N HIS A 541 29.79 22.99 -12.79
CA HIS A 541 30.70 21.88 -12.45
C HIS A 541 31.09 21.92 -10.96
N LEU A 542 31.43 23.08 -10.43
CA LEU A 542 31.70 23.29 -8.99
C LEU A 542 30.50 22.91 -8.12
N THR A 543 29.31 23.41 -8.42
CA THR A 543 28.10 23.09 -7.63
C THR A 543 27.77 21.61 -7.69
N SER A 544 27.85 20.96 -8.86
CA SER A 544 27.62 19.51 -8.99
C SER A 544 28.75 18.68 -8.34
N GLY A 545 29.97 19.19 -8.33
CA GLY A 545 31.11 18.64 -7.60
C GLY A 545 30.86 18.68 -6.08
N MET A 546 30.48 19.84 -5.55
CA MET A 546 30.12 20.01 -4.15
C MET A 546 28.98 19.07 -3.74
N GLU A 547 27.90 18.98 -4.53
CA GLU A 547 26.78 18.09 -4.24
C GLU A 547 27.22 16.61 -4.11
N ARG A 548 28.10 16.14 -4.99
CA ARG A 548 28.64 14.77 -4.93
C ARG A 548 29.57 14.56 -3.73
N THR A 549 30.50 15.47 -3.51
CA THR A 549 31.47 15.40 -2.42
C THR A 549 30.82 15.48 -1.05
N PHE A 550 29.84 16.36 -0.87
CA PHE A 550 29.16 16.58 0.41
C PHE A 550 28.35 15.37 0.89
N VAL A 551 27.86 14.51 -0.02
CA VAL A 551 27.08 13.29 0.32
C VAL A 551 27.97 12.05 0.46
N SER A 552 29.19 12.09 -0.10
CA SER A 552 30.06 10.92 -0.14
C SER A 552 30.33 10.39 1.27
N ALA A 553 29.83 9.18 1.57
CA ALA A 553 30.08 8.44 2.81
C ALA A 553 30.84 7.16 2.50
N PRO A 554 31.70 6.66 3.41
CA PRO A 554 32.36 5.36 3.25
C PRO A 554 31.34 4.23 3.04
N ARG A 555 31.55 3.37 2.05
CA ARG A 555 30.66 2.24 1.76
C ARG A 555 30.73 1.21 2.88
N THR A 556 29.60 0.99 3.58
CA THR A 556 29.40 -0.17 4.44
C THR A 556 28.82 -1.31 3.62
N THR A 557 29.56 -2.42 3.46
CA THR A 557 29.09 -3.64 2.82
C THR A 557 28.11 -4.37 3.70
N SER A 558 26.81 -4.24 3.45
CA SER A 558 25.77 -5.13 3.97
C SER A 558 25.02 -5.74 2.80
N GLY A 559 25.33 -7.03 2.53
CA GLY A 559 24.62 -7.83 1.55
C GLY A 559 23.27 -8.28 2.09
N GLY A 560 22.18 -7.87 1.46
CA GLY A 560 20.84 -8.37 1.72
C GLY A 560 20.30 -9.10 0.49
N HIS A 561 20.16 -10.42 0.58
CA HIS A 561 19.48 -11.24 -0.41
C HIS A 561 17.98 -11.29 -0.06
N SER A 562 17.13 -10.89 -1.00
CA SER A 562 15.68 -11.11 -0.95
C SER A 562 15.30 -12.17 -1.98
N ALA A 563 14.82 -13.32 -1.47
CA ALA A 563 14.23 -14.37 -2.29
C ALA A 563 12.71 -14.37 -2.05
N TRP A 564 11.95 -14.06 -3.09
CA TRP A 564 10.50 -14.28 -3.14
C TRP A 564 10.19 -15.04 -4.42
N GLY A 565 9.83 -16.31 -4.26
CA GLY A 565 9.32 -17.14 -5.33
C GLY A 565 8.35 -18.17 -4.76
N GLY A 566 7.12 -18.19 -5.25
CA GLY A 566 6.12 -19.19 -4.89
C GLY A 566 4.77 -18.89 -5.53
N GLY A 567 4.57 -19.36 -6.76
CA GLY A 567 3.27 -19.41 -7.41
C GLY A 567 2.59 -20.76 -7.12
N SER A 568 1.31 -20.76 -6.72
CA SER A 568 0.45 -21.93 -6.65
C SER A 568 -0.82 -21.67 -7.43
N SER A 569 -1.04 -22.50 -8.44
CA SER A 569 -2.27 -22.59 -9.24
C SER A 569 -3.28 -23.47 -8.52
N PHE A 570 -4.50 -22.97 -8.32
CA PHE A 570 -5.63 -23.75 -7.80
C PHE A 570 -6.73 -23.82 -8.85
N GLY A 571 -6.98 -25.04 -9.35
CA GLY A 571 -8.11 -25.36 -10.19
C GLY A 571 -8.50 -26.82 -9.96
N GLY A 572 -9.54 -27.08 -9.14
CA GLY A 572 -10.12 -28.40 -8.93
C GLY A 572 -11.27 -28.33 -7.93
N GLY A 573 -12.42 -28.92 -8.26
CA GLY A 573 -13.53 -29.09 -7.32
C GLY A 573 -13.21 -30.15 -6.26
N PHE A 574 -13.81 -30.04 -5.09
CA PHE A 574 -13.63 -30.98 -3.98
C PHE A 574 -14.87 -31.02 -3.08
N SER A 575 -14.99 -32.07 -2.24
CA SER A 575 -16.08 -32.18 -1.26
C SER A 575 -16.00 -31.04 -0.25
N GLY A 576 -17.17 -30.46 0.11
CA GLY A 576 -17.29 -29.33 1.01
C GLY A 576 -16.97 -27.97 0.40
N GLY A 577 -16.58 -27.90 -0.89
CA GLY A 577 -16.42 -26.65 -1.62
C GLY A 577 -17.77 -26.06 -2.04
N GLY A 578 -17.72 -24.83 -2.56
CA GLY A 578 -18.94 -24.13 -2.99
C GLY A 578 -19.76 -23.54 -1.85
N PHE A 579 -21.04 -23.25 -2.16
CA PHE A 579 -22.03 -22.73 -1.21
C PHE A 579 -22.85 -23.89 -0.61
N GLY A 580 -23.69 -23.60 0.39
CA GLY A 580 -24.43 -24.60 1.14
C GLY A 580 -23.57 -25.28 2.21
N GLY A 581 -23.93 -26.49 2.61
CA GLY A 581 -23.18 -27.28 3.57
C GLY A 581 -23.61 -27.06 5.02
N GLY A 582 -22.62 -26.99 5.92
CA GLY A 582 -22.85 -26.98 7.37
C GLY A 582 -23.06 -28.39 7.90
N GLY A 583 -23.89 -28.54 8.91
CA GLY A 583 -24.10 -29.80 9.58
C GLY A 583 -25.21 -29.72 10.60
N GLY A 584 -25.08 -30.49 11.66
CA GLY A 584 -26.03 -30.51 12.76
C GLY A 584 -25.83 -31.69 13.70
N GLY A 585 -26.81 -31.91 14.55
CA GLY A 585 -26.83 -32.98 15.52
C GLY A 585 -28.14 -32.96 16.33
N GLY A 586 -28.28 -33.90 17.27
CA GLY A 586 -29.40 -33.88 18.23
C GLY A 586 -29.14 -32.93 19.40
N TRP A 587 -30.17 -32.48 20.05
CA TRP A 587 -30.11 -31.68 21.26
C TRP A 587 -31.16 -32.10 22.27
#